data_a71a8c684cd0260ec698d778c6da8535
#
_entry.id   a71a8c684cd0260ec698d778c6da8535
#
_cell.length_a   1.000
_cell.length_b   1.000
_cell.length_c   1.000
_cell.angle_alpha   90.00
_cell.angle_beta   90.00
_cell.angle_gamma   90.00
#
_symmetry.space_group_name_H-M   'P 1'
#
loop_
_entity.id
_entity.type
_entity.pdbx_description
1 polymer ?
#
loop_
_entity_poly.entity_id
_entity_poly.type
_entity_poly.pdbx_seq_one_letter_code
_entity_poly.pdbx_strand_id
1 'polypeptide(L)'
;VITVDNPDQLPDGNTPGTTNVDVTVTYPDGTKDHVKVPVTVGEEAQANTNNPGYDNVTVDPGETVKVPQTGDNTMPDGTQYEINKTKIPSGWEVTVDHNTGELTVKPSEDAVPGTSIVIPVTVTYPDGSTEEVSTTVTVGDVIDIPAPTVNPVDDNDTEVTGTDGTPGNTIVVTFPDGSTTEGDIDEDGNWTVDIPDGVDLDKGDVITAVEKDKDGKVSTPTKVVVGENCDNPSNGDNSGNGTGDNPS
;
A
#
# COMPACT_ATOMS: atom_id res chain seq x y z
N VAL A 1 -55.10 40.95 2.67
CA VAL A 1 -54.06 40.62 3.67
C VAL A 1 -54.14 39.13 3.92
N ILE A 2 -52.98 38.48 4.00
CA ILE A 2 -52.85 37.05 4.36
C ILE A 2 -52.20 36.98 5.74
N THR A 3 -52.79 36.26 6.66
CA THR A 3 -52.25 36.04 8.02
C THR A 3 -52.27 34.56 8.40
N VAL A 4 -51.23 34.09 9.06
CA VAL A 4 -51.22 32.78 9.68
C VAL A 4 -52.01 32.89 10.96
N ASP A 5 -53.02 32.04 11.18
CA ASP A 5 -53.94 32.15 12.32
C ASP A 5 -53.26 31.80 13.66
N ASN A 6 -52.38 30.80 13.60
CA ASN A 6 -51.59 30.40 14.75
C ASN A 6 -50.12 30.13 14.34
N PRO A 7 -49.21 31.12 14.46
CA PRO A 7 -47.80 30.95 14.12
C PRO A 7 -47.07 29.85 14.90
N ASP A 8 -47.54 29.49 16.10
CA ASP A 8 -46.96 28.45 16.95
C ASP A 8 -47.21 27.02 16.40
N GLN A 9 -48.11 26.89 15.40
CA GLN A 9 -48.38 25.64 14.69
C GLN A 9 -47.50 25.46 13.44
N LEU A 10 -46.65 26.43 13.10
CA LEU A 10 -45.68 26.25 12.02
C LEU A 10 -44.69 25.15 12.43
N PRO A 11 -44.30 24.25 11.49
CA PRO A 11 -43.27 23.27 11.79
C PRO A 11 -41.96 23.96 12.12
N ASP A 12 -41.16 23.36 12.98
CA ASP A 12 -39.86 23.89 13.47
C ASP A 12 -38.76 23.91 12.39
N GLY A 13 -39.03 23.32 11.24
CA GLY A 13 -38.09 23.22 10.12
C GLY A 13 -37.09 22.07 10.24
N ASN A 14 -37.02 21.37 11.39
CA ASN A 14 -36.07 20.29 11.62
C ASN A 14 -36.73 18.89 11.65
N THR A 15 -38.07 18.85 11.83
CA THR A 15 -38.80 17.58 11.87
C THR A 15 -39.51 17.34 10.54
N PRO A 16 -39.06 16.32 9.72
CA PRO A 16 -39.70 15.99 8.46
C PRO A 16 -41.19 15.68 8.62
N GLY A 17 -41.99 16.15 7.69
CA GLY A 17 -43.42 15.90 7.65
C GLY A 17 -44.24 17.05 7.08
N THR A 18 -45.54 16.83 6.92
CA THR A 18 -46.45 17.85 6.40
C THR A 18 -47.42 18.28 7.51
N THR A 19 -47.43 19.57 7.77
CA THR A 19 -48.36 20.21 8.69
C THR A 19 -49.31 21.13 7.92
N ASN A 20 -50.62 21.01 8.15
CA ASN A 20 -51.59 21.94 7.63
C ASN A 20 -51.69 23.16 8.50
N VAL A 21 -51.34 24.32 7.97
CA VAL A 21 -51.38 25.61 8.67
C VAL A 21 -52.62 26.35 8.29
N ASP A 22 -53.40 26.83 9.27
CA ASP A 22 -54.59 27.65 9.06
C ASP A 22 -54.19 29.10 8.75
N VAL A 23 -54.69 29.59 7.62
CA VAL A 23 -54.42 30.93 7.09
C VAL A 23 -55.70 31.66 6.80
N THR A 24 -55.82 32.89 7.28
CA THR A 24 -56.93 33.79 6.98
C THR A 24 -56.55 34.75 5.87
N VAL A 25 -57.32 34.74 4.79
CA VAL A 25 -57.25 35.72 3.67
C VAL A 25 -58.32 36.77 3.89
N THR A 26 -57.90 38.04 4.14
CA THR A 26 -58.84 39.19 4.27
C THR A 26 -58.83 40.01 2.98
N TYR A 27 -59.98 40.16 2.38
CA TYR A 27 -60.19 40.91 1.16
C TYR A 27 -60.37 42.42 1.40
N PRO A 28 -60.22 43.27 0.38
CA PRO A 28 -60.38 44.73 0.53
C PRO A 28 -61.78 45.19 1.01
N ASP A 29 -62.81 44.38 0.76
CA ASP A 29 -64.18 44.62 1.22
C ASP A 29 -64.43 44.18 2.66
N GLY A 30 -63.39 43.63 3.37
CA GLY A 30 -63.46 43.14 4.74
C GLY A 30 -63.93 41.70 4.90
N THR A 31 -64.31 41.02 3.83
CA THR A 31 -64.64 39.58 3.85
C THR A 31 -63.39 38.73 4.13
N LYS A 32 -63.60 37.53 4.68
CA LYS A 32 -62.48 36.63 5.06
C LYS A 32 -62.76 35.22 4.58
N ASP A 33 -61.69 34.58 4.06
CA ASP A 33 -61.66 33.15 3.82
C ASP A 33 -60.61 32.49 4.75
N HIS A 34 -60.92 31.27 5.21
CA HIS A 34 -60.01 30.42 5.97
C HIS A 34 -59.55 29.26 5.10
N VAL A 35 -58.24 29.13 4.93
CA VAL A 35 -57.62 28.16 4.04
C VAL A 35 -56.59 27.34 4.83
N LYS A 36 -56.53 26.05 4.58
CA LYS A 36 -55.45 25.19 5.05
C LYS A 36 -54.34 25.12 4.01
N VAL A 37 -53.15 25.54 4.40
CA VAL A 37 -51.95 25.50 3.56
C VAL A 37 -51.06 24.37 4.06
N PRO A 38 -50.79 23.33 3.25
CA PRO A 38 -49.82 22.30 3.64
C PRO A 38 -48.42 22.90 3.57
N VAL A 39 -47.69 22.80 4.69
CA VAL A 39 -46.27 23.13 4.80
C VAL A 39 -45.52 21.82 5.00
N THR A 40 -44.61 21.49 4.10
CA THR A 40 -43.83 20.26 4.17
C THR A 40 -42.41 20.59 4.51
N VAL A 41 -41.89 19.98 5.57
CA VAL A 41 -40.46 19.89 5.89
C VAL A 41 -39.93 18.61 5.27
N GLY A 42 -38.94 18.73 4.40
CA GLY A 42 -38.27 17.57 3.79
C GLY A 42 -37.37 16.83 4.78
N GLU A 43 -36.99 15.61 4.44
CA GLU A 43 -35.97 14.88 5.17
C GLU A 43 -34.62 15.60 5.00
N GLU A 44 -33.75 15.46 6.00
CA GLU A 44 -32.39 15.96 5.90
C GLU A 44 -31.64 15.18 4.81
N ALA A 45 -30.83 15.87 4.01
CA ALA A 45 -30.07 15.25 2.95
C ALA A 45 -29.05 14.25 3.51
N GLN A 46 -28.92 13.09 2.88
CA GLN A 46 -27.99 12.04 3.30
C GLN A 46 -26.53 12.52 3.31
N ALA A 47 -26.17 13.47 2.44
CA ALA A 47 -24.86 14.12 2.45
C ALA A 47 -24.56 14.92 3.73
N ASN A 48 -25.58 15.31 4.53
CA ASN A 48 -25.40 16.00 5.80
C ASN A 48 -25.32 15.05 7.00
N THR A 49 -25.78 13.81 6.83
CA THR A 49 -25.92 12.82 7.90
C THR A 49 -24.92 11.69 7.82
N ASN A 50 -24.20 11.56 6.71
CA ASN A 50 -23.13 10.59 6.51
C ASN A 50 -21.79 11.32 6.41
N ASN A 51 -20.70 10.60 6.67
CA ASN A 51 -19.37 11.17 6.71
C ASN A 51 -18.36 10.21 6.03
N PRO A 52 -18.36 10.11 4.69
CA PRO A 52 -17.38 9.32 3.97
C PRO A 52 -15.98 9.94 4.11
N GLY A 53 -14.95 9.13 4.01
CA GLY A 53 -13.57 9.60 4.12
C GLY A 53 -12.57 8.64 3.52
N TYR A 54 -11.33 9.11 3.42
CA TYR A 54 -10.18 8.32 2.97
C TYR A 54 -8.94 8.72 3.75
N ASP A 55 -8.09 7.75 4.06
CA ASP A 55 -6.78 8.02 4.63
C ASP A 55 -5.80 8.47 3.55
N ASN A 56 -4.81 9.28 3.94
CA ASN A 56 -3.68 9.58 3.08
C ASN A 56 -2.75 8.37 3.04
N VAL A 57 -2.18 8.07 1.87
CA VAL A 57 -1.32 6.92 1.67
C VAL A 57 -0.05 7.29 0.93
N THR A 58 0.97 6.44 1.08
CA THR A 58 2.20 6.49 0.30
C THR A 58 2.27 5.26 -0.59
N VAL A 59 2.79 5.42 -1.81
CA VAL A 59 2.97 4.35 -2.79
C VAL A 59 4.27 4.57 -3.53
N ASP A 60 5.05 3.51 -3.74
CA ASP A 60 6.30 3.61 -4.48
C ASP A 60 6.05 3.82 -5.99
N PRO A 61 7.01 4.43 -6.72
CA PRO A 61 6.92 4.57 -8.18
C PRO A 61 6.64 3.23 -8.85
N GLY A 62 5.64 3.20 -9.74
CA GLY A 62 5.24 2.00 -10.48
C GLY A 62 4.45 0.95 -9.68
N GLU A 63 4.37 1.07 -8.35
CA GLU A 63 3.60 0.17 -7.51
C GLU A 63 2.13 0.58 -7.43
N THR A 64 1.29 -0.35 -7.00
CA THR A 64 -0.16 -0.13 -6.90
C THR A 64 -0.60 -0.15 -5.44
N VAL A 65 -1.32 0.88 -5.01
CA VAL A 65 -1.95 0.94 -3.68
C VAL A 65 -3.46 0.94 -3.81
N LYS A 66 -4.13 0.25 -2.87
CA LYS A 66 -5.57 0.30 -2.67
C LYS A 66 -5.88 1.20 -1.48
N VAL A 67 -6.81 2.14 -1.67
CA VAL A 67 -7.25 3.07 -0.65
C VAL A 67 -8.73 2.84 -0.39
N PRO A 68 -9.09 2.11 0.67
CA PRO A 68 -10.48 1.88 1.02
C PRO A 68 -11.13 3.17 1.53
N GLN A 69 -12.45 3.26 1.41
CA GLN A 69 -13.23 4.26 2.11
C GLN A 69 -13.17 3.96 3.62
N THR A 70 -12.81 4.96 4.45
CA THR A 70 -12.54 4.82 5.90
C THR A 70 -13.45 5.67 6.79
N GLY A 71 -14.43 6.39 6.21
CA GLY A 71 -15.43 7.15 6.96
C GLY A 71 -16.46 6.24 7.63
N ASP A 72 -17.74 6.56 7.52
CA ASP A 72 -18.80 5.75 8.10
C ASP A 72 -18.73 4.29 7.62
N ASN A 73 -18.75 3.34 8.57
CA ASN A 73 -18.63 1.90 8.29
C ASN A 73 -19.80 1.35 7.45
N THR A 74 -20.93 2.02 7.45
CA THR A 74 -22.11 1.65 6.69
C THR A 74 -22.66 2.87 5.98
N MET A 75 -22.43 2.93 4.68
CA MET A 75 -23.04 3.93 3.82
C MET A 75 -24.45 3.46 3.39
N PRO A 76 -25.38 4.38 3.08
CA PRO A 76 -26.69 4.03 2.55
C PRO A 76 -26.61 3.13 1.33
N ASP A 77 -27.45 2.10 1.26
CA ASP A 77 -27.49 1.19 0.11
C ASP A 77 -27.79 1.96 -1.18
N GLY A 78 -26.93 1.77 -2.19
CA GLY A 78 -27.03 2.49 -3.46
C GLY A 78 -26.20 3.78 -3.54
N THR A 79 -25.41 4.10 -2.51
CA THR A 79 -24.39 5.15 -2.62
C THR A 79 -23.39 4.84 -3.72
N GLN A 80 -23.03 5.85 -4.53
CA GLN A 80 -22.11 5.73 -5.66
C GLN A 80 -20.92 6.65 -5.48
N TYR A 81 -19.76 6.20 -5.98
CA TYR A 81 -18.48 6.91 -5.89
C TYR A 81 -17.90 7.16 -7.28
N GLU A 82 -17.49 8.40 -7.55
CA GLU A 82 -16.88 8.78 -8.81
C GLU A 82 -15.65 9.66 -8.61
N ILE A 83 -14.68 9.53 -9.52
CA ILE A 83 -13.51 10.42 -9.57
C ILE A 83 -13.54 11.26 -10.85
N ASN A 84 -13.10 12.50 -10.74
CA ASN A 84 -12.93 13.36 -11.92
C ASN A 84 -11.54 13.10 -12.55
N LYS A 85 -11.50 12.25 -13.58
CA LYS A 85 -10.26 11.88 -14.28
C LYS A 85 -9.51 13.08 -14.87
N THR A 86 -10.17 14.22 -15.12
CA THR A 86 -9.50 15.42 -15.62
C THR A 86 -8.64 16.12 -14.56
N LYS A 87 -8.82 15.78 -13.29
CA LYS A 87 -8.03 16.25 -12.16
C LYS A 87 -6.80 15.38 -11.87
N ILE A 88 -6.71 14.20 -12.49
CA ILE A 88 -5.59 13.29 -12.32
C ILE A 88 -4.46 13.71 -13.27
N PRO A 89 -3.25 14.03 -12.78
CA PRO A 89 -2.11 14.37 -13.61
C PRO A 89 -1.70 13.21 -14.53
N SER A 90 -1.04 13.55 -15.63
CA SER A 90 -0.41 12.52 -16.47
C SER A 90 0.64 11.72 -15.67
N GLY A 91 0.77 10.42 -15.97
CA GLY A 91 1.67 9.52 -15.25
C GLY A 91 1.05 8.90 -13.99
N TRP A 92 -0.25 9.15 -13.71
CA TRP A 92 -0.99 8.49 -12.66
C TRP A 92 -2.16 7.70 -13.23
N GLU A 93 -2.28 6.46 -12.83
CA GLU A 93 -3.46 5.64 -13.10
C GLU A 93 -4.32 5.59 -11.85
N VAL A 94 -5.55 6.10 -11.93
CA VAL A 94 -6.49 6.11 -10.81
C VAL A 94 -7.84 5.57 -11.27
N THR A 95 -8.36 4.62 -10.50
CA THR A 95 -9.72 4.09 -10.66
C THR A 95 -10.43 4.05 -9.32
N VAL A 96 -11.76 4.05 -9.36
CA VAL A 96 -12.62 3.88 -8.19
C VAL A 96 -13.61 2.76 -8.44
N ASP A 97 -13.85 1.94 -7.44
CA ASP A 97 -15.00 1.04 -7.43
C ASP A 97 -16.26 1.85 -7.10
N HIS A 98 -17.20 1.94 -8.02
CA HIS A 98 -18.38 2.78 -7.90
C HIS A 98 -19.30 2.42 -6.73
N ASN A 99 -19.25 1.17 -6.23
CA ASN A 99 -20.13 0.69 -5.16
C ASN A 99 -19.46 0.72 -3.79
N THR A 100 -18.16 0.42 -3.72
CA THR A 100 -17.43 0.33 -2.45
C THR A 100 -16.65 1.59 -2.13
N GLY A 101 -16.38 2.43 -3.12
CA GLY A 101 -15.51 3.60 -2.99
C GLY A 101 -14.02 3.26 -2.94
N GLU A 102 -13.59 1.98 -3.00
CA GLU A 102 -12.18 1.64 -3.01
C GLU A 102 -11.47 2.26 -4.22
N LEU A 103 -10.43 3.06 -3.95
CA LEU A 103 -9.56 3.59 -4.99
C LEU A 103 -8.43 2.60 -5.26
N THR A 104 -8.03 2.50 -6.53
CA THR A 104 -6.79 1.84 -6.94
C THR A 104 -5.93 2.90 -7.60
N VAL A 105 -4.72 3.12 -7.07
CA VAL A 105 -3.82 4.19 -7.51
C VAL A 105 -2.45 3.61 -7.85
N LYS A 106 -1.92 4.00 -9.02
CA LYS A 106 -0.59 3.61 -9.49
C LYS A 106 0.09 4.83 -10.12
N PRO A 107 1.18 5.37 -9.54
CA PRO A 107 2.04 6.34 -10.20
C PRO A 107 2.87 5.68 -11.30
N SER A 108 3.43 6.47 -12.24
CA SER A 108 4.39 5.95 -13.22
C SER A 108 5.67 5.44 -12.54
N GLU A 109 6.41 4.58 -13.22
CA GLU A 109 7.71 4.07 -12.75
C GLU A 109 8.75 5.19 -12.58
N ASP A 110 8.61 6.28 -13.36
CA ASP A 110 9.47 7.46 -13.30
C ASP A 110 8.94 8.55 -12.35
N ALA A 111 7.93 8.25 -11.53
CA ALA A 111 7.36 9.22 -10.61
C ALA A 111 8.42 9.68 -9.58
N VAL A 112 8.51 10.98 -9.39
CA VAL A 112 9.53 11.57 -8.48
C VAL A 112 9.10 11.38 -7.02
N PRO A 113 9.95 10.76 -6.17
CA PRO A 113 9.69 10.63 -4.75
C PRO A 113 9.32 11.97 -4.07
N GLY A 114 8.39 11.91 -3.12
CA GLY A 114 7.84 13.08 -2.44
C GLY A 114 6.78 13.84 -3.23
N THR A 115 6.56 13.53 -4.51
CA THR A 115 5.46 14.12 -5.30
C THR A 115 4.12 13.62 -4.75
N SER A 116 3.15 14.53 -4.61
CA SER A 116 1.82 14.19 -4.10
C SER A 116 0.73 14.63 -5.06
N ILE A 117 -0.35 13.87 -5.11
CA ILE A 117 -1.60 14.27 -5.77
C ILE A 117 -2.76 14.21 -4.78
N VAL A 118 -3.73 15.10 -4.99
CA VAL A 118 -5.01 15.05 -4.29
C VAL A 118 -6.05 14.44 -5.24
N ILE A 119 -6.71 13.38 -4.81
CA ILE A 119 -7.74 12.69 -5.59
C ILE A 119 -9.10 13.05 -4.99
N PRO A 120 -9.89 13.92 -5.63
CA PRO A 120 -11.24 14.19 -5.21
C PRO A 120 -12.18 13.06 -5.63
N VAL A 121 -13.04 12.65 -4.71
CA VAL A 121 -14.08 11.64 -4.92
C VAL A 121 -15.43 12.28 -4.67
N THR A 122 -16.31 12.23 -5.65
CA THR A 122 -17.70 12.63 -5.49
C THR A 122 -18.51 11.44 -5.00
N VAL A 123 -19.19 11.63 -3.88
CA VAL A 123 -20.11 10.65 -3.30
C VAL A 123 -21.53 11.10 -3.63
N THR A 124 -22.32 10.22 -4.25
CA THR A 124 -23.72 10.46 -4.57
C THR A 124 -24.61 9.49 -3.79
N TYR A 125 -25.52 10.04 -3.01
CA TYR A 125 -26.44 9.26 -2.19
C TYR A 125 -27.73 8.90 -2.91
N PRO A 126 -28.47 7.86 -2.42
CA PRO A 126 -29.76 7.45 -3.00
C PRO A 126 -30.82 8.54 -3.06
N ASP A 127 -30.79 9.53 -2.16
CA ASP A 127 -31.69 10.68 -2.17
C ASP A 127 -31.32 11.75 -3.21
N GLY A 128 -30.19 11.55 -3.93
CA GLY A 128 -29.66 12.46 -4.95
C GLY A 128 -28.77 13.57 -4.37
N SER A 129 -28.58 13.64 -3.06
CA SER A 129 -27.59 14.53 -2.46
C SER A 129 -26.18 14.08 -2.75
N THR A 130 -25.22 15.02 -2.76
CA THR A 130 -23.82 14.74 -3.11
C THR A 130 -22.88 15.48 -2.17
N GLU A 131 -21.70 14.90 -1.95
CA GLU A 131 -20.58 15.60 -1.33
C GLU A 131 -19.26 15.23 -2.00
N GLU A 132 -18.21 15.99 -1.74
CA GLU A 132 -16.85 15.72 -2.23
C GLU A 132 -15.92 15.48 -1.05
N VAL A 133 -15.23 14.34 -1.08
CA VAL A 133 -14.16 13.98 -0.15
C VAL A 133 -12.87 13.79 -0.95
N SER A 134 -11.73 13.72 -0.26
CA SER A 134 -10.47 13.53 -0.98
C SER A 134 -9.45 12.74 -0.18
N THR A 135 -8.49 12.14 -0.88
CA THR A 135 -7.27 11.58 -0.31
C THR A 135 -6.05 12.23 -0.94
N THR A 136 -4.95 12.28 -0.21
CA THR A 136 -3.64 12.62 -0.73
C THR A 136 -2.81 11.36 -0.88
N VAL A 137 -2.32 11.11 -2.09
CA VAL A 137 -1.39 10.01 -2.36
C VAL A 137 -0.03 10.61 -2.64
N THR A 138 0.98 10.17 -1.89
CA THR A 138 2.37 10.62 -2.00
C THR A 138 3.21 9.50 -2.61
N VAL A 139 4.07 9.85 -3.55
CA VAL A 139 5.08 8.94 -4.09
C VAL A 139 6.14 8.70 -3.01
N GLY A 140 6.36 7.43 -2.66
CA GLY A 140 7.38 7.00 -1.71
C GLY A 140 8.79 7.16 -2.26
N ASP A 141 9.76 7.05 -1.38
CA ASP A 141 11.16 7.00 -1.77
C ASP A 141 11.45 5.67 -2.47
N VAL A 142 12.15 5.74 -3.61
CA VAL A 142 12.80 4.56 -4.17
C VAL A 142 14.02 4.29 -3.29
N ILE A 143 13.88 3.41 -2.33
CA ILE A 143 15.04 2.87 -1.64
C ILE A 143 15.61 1.83 -2.61
N ASP A 144 16.62 2.24 -3.38
CA ASP A 144 17.45 1.31 -4.16
C ASP A 144 18.42 0.68 -3.15
N ILE A 145 18.08 -0.54 -2.73
CA ILE A 145 18.96 -1.32 -1.86
C ILE A 145 20.01 -1.98 -2.77
N PRO A 146 21.29 -1.61 -2.64
CA PRO A 146 22.33 -2.23 -3.45
C PRO A 146 22.36 -3.74 -3.23
N ALA A 147 22.67 -4.49 -4.30
CA ALA A 147 22.87 -5.92 -4.14
C ALA A 147 24.13 -6.17 -3.29
N PRO A 148 24.08 -7.05 -2.28
CA PRO A 148 25.24 -7.35 -1.45
C PRO A 148 26.31 -8.08 -2.25
N THR A 149 27.56 -7.87 -1.92
CA THR A 149 28.68 -8.68 -2.41
C THR A 149 28.83 -9.92 -1.55
N VAL A 150 28.88 -11.10 -2.18
CA VAL A 150 29.12 -12.39 -1.51
C VAL A 150 30.55 -12.82 -1.78
N ASN A 151 31.31 -13.14 -0.74
CA ASN A 151 32.64 -13.72 -0.89
C ASN A 151 32.55 -15.13 -1.48
N PRO A 152 33.63 -15.65 -2.10
CA PRO A 152 33.67 -17.05 -2.52
C PRO A 152 33.28 -17.99 -1.38
N VAL A 153 32.50 -19.02 -1.71
CA VAL A 153 32.04 -20.06 -0.78
C VAL A 153 32.51 -21.41 -1.29
N ASP A 154 33.04 -22.21 -0.39
CA ASP A 154 33.52 -23.56 -0.67
C ASP A 154 32.66 -24.63 0.04
N ASP A 155 32.77 -25.87 -0.40
CA ASP A 155 31.97 -27.02 0.08
C ASP A 155 32.22 -27.41 1.56
N ASN A 156 33.24 -26.85 2.22
CA ASN A 156 33.54 -27.08 3.62
C ASN A 156 33.29 -25.84 4.51
N ASP A 157 32.77 -24.76 3.95
CA ASP A 157 32.47 -23.56 4.72
C ASP A 157 31.32 -23.82 5.71
N THR A 158 31.41 -23.17 6.86
CA THR A 158 30.35 -23.17 7.86
C THR A 158 29.60 -21.84 7.96
N GLU A 159 30.09 -20.85 7.22
CA GLU A 159 29.55 -19.49 7.18
C GLU A 159 29.59 -18.97 5.74
N VAL A 160 28.66 -18.13 5.39
CA VAL A 160 28.66 -17.29 4.17
C VAL A 160 28.96 -15.86 4.61
N THR A 161 29.97 -15.26 3.99
CA THR A 161 30.38 -13.89 4.32
C THR A 161 30.27 -12.97 3.11
N GLY A 162 30.24 -11.67 3.34
CA GLY A 162 30.26 -10.69 2.27
C GLY A 162 30.47 -9.26 2.74
N THR A 163 30.36 -8.34 1.78
CA THR A 163 30.59 -6.90 1.97
C THR A 163 29.52 -6.08 1.25
N ASP A 164 29.70 -4.76 1.26
CA ASP A 164 28.85 -3.77 0.56
C ASP A 164 27.38 -3.77 1.01
N GLY A 165 27.09 -4.32 2.19
CA GLY A 165 25.76 -4.20 2.79
C GLY A 165 25.56 -2.81 3.42
N THR A 166 24.31 -2.39 3.51
CA THR A 166 23.92 -1.13 4.17
C THR A 166 23.77 -1.35 5.69
N PRO A 167 24.56 -0.68 6.54
CA PRO A 167 24.45 -0.81 7.99
C PRO A 167 23.01 -0.59 8.50
N GLY A 168 22.53 -1.52 9.33
CA GLY A 168 21.17 -1.50 9.88
C GLY A 168 20.12 -2.23 9.06
N ASN A 169 20.46 -2.72 7.87
CA ASN A 169 19.69 -3.69 7.12
C ASN A 169 20.09 -5.11 7.49
N THR A 170 19.40 -6.10 6.96
CA THR A 170 19.63 -7.54 7.22
C THR A 170 19.97 -8.26 5.92
N ILE A 171 20.94 -9.16 5.93
CA ILE A 171 21.18 -10.09 4.82
C ILE A 171 20.30 -11.32 5.01
N VAL A 172 19.70 -11.78 3.93
CA VAL A 172 18.97 -13.05 3.86
C VAL A 172 19.67 -13.94 2.84
N VAL A 173 20.20 -15.08 3.32
CA VAL A 173 20.85 -16.08 2.49
C VAL A 173 19.92 -17.25 2.29
N THR A 174 19.73 -17.66 1.03
CA THR A 174 18.97 -18.86 0.65
C THR A 174 19.93 -19.93 0.17
N PHE A 175 19.86 -21.11 0.78
CA PHE A 175 20.69 -22.27 0.47
C PHE A 175 20.06 -23.18 -0.58
N PRO A 176 20.83 -24.17 -1.13
CA PRO A 176 20.36 -25.04 -2.20
C PRO A 176 19.13 -25.87 -1.85
N ASP A 177 18.95 -26.24 -0.59
CA ASP A 177 17.79 -26.97 -0.07
C ASP A 177 16.54 -26.12 0.12
N GLY A 178 16.65 -24.80 -0.11
CA GLY A 178 15.59 -23.80 0.06
C GLY A 178 15.49 -23.25 1.48
N SER A 179 16.34 -23.66 2.42
CA SER A 179 16.42 -23.05 3.75
C SER A 179 16.97 -21.62 3.66
N THR A 180 16.67 -20.79 4.65
CA THR A 180 17.14 -19.41 4.72
C THR A 180 17.67 -19.08 6.09
N THR A 181 18.73 -18.28 6.14
CA THR A 181 19.26 -17.69 7.38
C THR A 181 19.46 -16.19 7.19
N GLU A 182 19.25 -15.44 8.26
CA GLU A 182 19.43 -13.98 8.28
C GLU A 182 20.68 -13.61 9.09
N GLY A 183 21.38 -12.54 8.68
CA GLY A 183 22.53 -11.98 9.38
C GLY A 183 22.50 -10.46 9.39
N ASP A 184 23.07 -9.88 10.43
CA ASP A 184 23.20 -8.43 10.57
C ASP A 184 24.36 -7.89 9.73
N ILE A 185 24.24 -6.64 9.29
CA ILE A 185 25.27 -5.90 8.59
C ILE A 185 25.94 -4.95 9.59
N ASP A 186 27.26 -5.03 9.71
CA ASP A 186 28.02 -4.17 10.60
C ASP A 186 28.16 -2.72 10.08
N GLU A 187 28.79 -1.84 10.90
CA GLU A 187 28.98 -0.42 10.56
C GLU A 187 29.89 -0.21 9.33
N ASP A 188 30.72 -1.21 8.97
CA ASP A 188 31.62 -1.18 7.83
C ASP A 188 31.02 -1.83 6.57
N GLY A 189 29.77 -2.33 6.67
CA GLY A 189 29.06 -3.00 5.56
C GLY A 189 29.39 -4.47 5.38
N ASN A 190 30.15 -5.09 6.33
CA ASN A 190 30.44 -6.52 6.29
C ASN A 190 29.31 -7.29 6.96
N TRP A 191 29.14 -8.54 6.53
CA TRP A 191 28.14 -9.43 7.06
C TRP A 191 28.61 -10.88 7.07
N THR A 192 28.05 -11.66 7.99
CA THR A 192 28.29 -13.09 8.15
C THR A 192 26.98 -13.78 8.45
N VAL A 193 26.74 -14.92 7.81
CA VAL A 193 25.56 -15.77 7.99
C VAL A 193 26.01 -17.20 8.18
N ASP A 194 25.62 -17.83 9.29
CA ASP A 194 25.91 -19.23 9.55
C ASP A 194 25.15 -20.13 8.57
N ILE A 195 25.82 -21.18 8.07
CA ILE A 195 25.17 -22.24 7.31
C ILE A 195 24.43 -23.15 8.30
N PRO A 196 23.11 -23.38 8.16
CA PRO A 196 22.34 -24.16 9.12
C PRO A 196 22.83 -25.60 9.26
N ASP A 197 22.74 -26.13 10.46
CA ASP A 197 22.99 -27.56 10.70
C ASP A 197 22.13 -28.42 9.76
N GLY A 198 22.80 -29.30 8.98
CA GLY A 198 22.13 -30.22 8.06
C GLY A 198 22.03 -29.72 6.61
N VAL A 199 22.45 -28.48 6.34
CA VAL A 199 22.73 -28.04 4.97
C VAL A 199 24.12 -28.52 4.58
N ASP A 200 24.20 -29.36 3.54
CA ASP A 200 25.46 -29.85 2.97
C ASP A 200 25.66 -29.11 1.63
N LEU A 201 26.79 -28.46 1.49
CA LEU A 201 27.11 -27.70 0.27
C LEU A 201 27.98 -28.56 -0.64
N ASP A 202 27.50 -28.81 -1.84
CA ASP A 202 28.25 -29.49 -2.87
C ASP A 202 28.84 -28.48 -3.88
N LYS A 203 30.00 -28.80 -4.42
CA LYS A 203 30.59 -28.04 -5.52
C LYS A 203 29.58 -27.86 -6.68
N GLY A 204 29.30 -26.63 -7.05
CA GLY A 204 28.38 -26.28 -8.11
C GLY A 204 26.99 -25.88 -7.62
N ASP A 205 26.72 -26.03 -6.33
CA ASP A 205 25.51 -25.50 -5.71
C ASP A 205 25.45 -23.99 -5.85
N VAL A 206 24.24 -23.44 -5.78
CA VAL A 206 23.99 -21.99 -5.88
C VAL A 206 23.40 -21.46 -4.58
N ILE A 207 24.11 -20.53 -3.97
CA ILE A 207 23.65 -19.74 -2.84
C ILE A 207 23.16 -18.39 -3.36
N THR A 208 22.05 -17.88 -2.82
CA THR A 208 21.49 -16.58 -3.20
C THR A 208 21.41 -15.70 -1.96
N ALA A 209 21.96 -14.49 -2.03
CA ALA A 209 21.90 -13.48 -0.99
C ALA A 209 21.11 -12.25 -1.46
N VAL A 210 20.27 -11.73 -0.61
CA VAL A 210 19.58 -10.43 -0.77
C VAL A 210 19.77 -9.61 0.50
N GLU A 211 19.82 -8.31 0.35
CA GLU A 211 19.72 -7.37 1.46
C GLU A 211 18.24 -6.98 1.66
N LYS A 212 17.80 -6.92 2.90
CA LYS A 212 16.43 -6.56 3.30
C LYS A 212 16.47 -5.39 4.26
N ASP A 213 15.71 -4.33 3.97
CA ASP A 213 15.56 -3.19 4.85
C ASP A 213 14.54 -3.44 5.98
N LYS A 214 14.43 -2.47 6.90
CA LYS A 214 13.47 -2.49 8.03
C LYS A 214 12.00 -2.51 7.59
N ASP A 215 11.70 -2.08 6.36
CA ASP A 215 10.35 -2.02 5.80
C ASP A 215 10.01 -3.29 4.99
N GLY A 216 10.98 -4.25 4.92
CA GLY A 216 10.82 -5.54 4.25
C GLY A 216 11.10 -5.52 2.76
N LYS A 217 11.58 -4.39 2.20
CA LYS A 217 12.06 -4.34 0.81
C LYS A 217 13.36 -5.12 0.68
N VAL A 218 13.55 -5.75 -0.46
CA VAL A 218 14.75 -6.55 -0.75
C VAL A 218 15.49 -6.01 -1.97
N SER A 219 16.81 -6.15 -1.94
CA SER A 219 17.68 -5.84 -3.07
C SER A 219 17.49 -6.82 -4.24
N THR A 220 18.10 -6.51 -5.37
CA THR A 220 18.34 -7.54 -6.39
C THR A 220 19.24 -8.65 -5.81
N PRO A 221 18.99 -9.94 -6.16
CA PRO A 221 19.74 -11.05 -5.59
C PRO A 221 21.14 -11.17 -6.18
N THR A 222 22.13 -11.40 -5.31
CA THR A 222 23.47 -11.85 -5.68
C THR A 222 23.54 -13.37 -5.56
N LYS A 223 24.10 -14.02 -6.57
CA LYS A 223 24.27 -15.47 -6.60
C LYS A 223 25.77 -15.82 -6.60
N VAL A 224 26.15 -16.78 -5.79
CA VAL A 224 27.47 -17.39 -5.78
C VAL A 224 27.38 -18.89 -6.02
N VAL A 225 28.32 -19.42 -6.77
CA VAL A 225 28.44 -20.87 -6.99
C VAL A 225 29.47 -21.42 -6.03
N VAL A 226 29.11 -22.46 -5.29
CA VAL A 226 29.98 -23.15 -4.34
C VAL A 226 31.19 -23.75 -5.07
N GLY A 227 32.37 -23.42 -4.59
CA GLY A 227 33.63 -23.93 -5.08
C GLY A 227 33.99 -25.28 -4.48
N GLU A 228 35.16 -25.82 -4.89
CA GLU A 228 35.78 -26.97 -4.29
C GLU A 228 36.92 -26.50 -3.38
N ASN A 229 36.91 -26.93 -2.12
CA ASN A 229 38.02 -26.63 -1.23
C ASN A 229 39.27 -27.35 -1.69
N CYS A 230 40.27 -26.61 -2.16
CA CYS A 230 41.54 -27.12 -2.60
C CYS A 230 42.55 -27.37 -1.44
N ASP A 231 42.15 -27.14 -0.21
CA ASP A 231 43.06 -27.23 0.96
C ASP A 231 43.12 -28.62 1.59
N ASN A 232 42.66 -29.70 0.92
CA ASN A 232 42.88 -31.06 1.41
C ASN A 232 44.07 -31.75 0.71
N PRO A 233 45.32 -31.66 1.25
CA PRO A 233 46.46 -32.41 0.72
C PRO A 233 46.46 -33.86 1.18
N SER A 234 45.27 -34.50 1.26
CA SER A 234 45.16 -35.91 1.71
C SER A 234 44.74 -36.83 0.57
N ASN A 235 45.55 -36.88 -0.48
CA ASN A 235 45.76 -38.11 -1.23
C ASN A 235 47.18 -38.13 -1.86
N GLY A 236 48.12 -38.43 -1.00
CA GLY A 236 49.43 -38.82 -1.41
C GLY A 236 49.33 -40.09 -2.24
N ASP A 237 49.24 -39.95 -3.55
CA ASP A 237 49.48 -41.04 -4.46
C ASP A 237 50.97 -41.40 -4.40
N ASN A 238 51.26 -42.31 -3.47
CA ASN A 238 52.57 -42.95 -3.34
C ASN A 238 52.69 -44.04 -4.40
N SER A 239 52.95 -43.68 -5.64
CA SER A 239 53.43 -44.59 -6.67
C SER A 239 54.90 -44.37 -6.88
N GLY A 240 55.66 -44.64 -5.81
CA GLY A 240 57.09 -44.88 -5.92
C GLY A 240 57.37 -46.28 -6.42
N ASN A 241 57.51 -46.46 -7.71
CA ASN A 241 58.24 -47.63 -8.27
C ASN A 241 59.60 -47.19 -8.78
N GLY A 242 60.56 -47.26 -7.87
CA GLY A 242 61.97 -47.23 -8.24
C GLY A 242 62.43 -48.62 -8.62
N THR A 243 62.60 -48.89 -9.88
CA THR A 243 63.50 -49.97 -10.32
C THR A 243 64.72 -49.31 -10.87
N GLY A 244 65.77 -49.38 -10.10
CA GLY A 244 67.07 -49.17 -10.57
C GLY A 244 67.50 -50.33 -11.46
N ASP A 245 68.19 -50.00 -12.55
CA ASP A 245 69.17 -50.88 -13.18
C ASP A 245 70.31 -50.01 -13.65
N ASN A 246 71.48 -50.34 -13.07
CA ASN A 246 72.77 -49.96 -13.58
C ASN A 246 73.35 -51.19 -14.24
N PRO A 247 73.94 -51.09 -15.41
CA PRO A 247 75.19 -51.77 -15.62
C PRO A 247 76.29 -50.98 -16.37
N SER A 248 77.44 -51.07 -15.79
CA SER A 248 78.79 -51.13 -16.42
C SER A 248 79.25 -49.92 -17.18
#